data_5a1a882291d4c1f220dc464d3764679c
#
_entry.id   5a1a882291d4c1f220dc464d3764679c
#
_cell.length_a   1.000
_cell.length_b   1.000
_cell.length_c   1.000
_cell.angle_alpha   90.00
_cell.angle_beta   90.00
_cell.angle_gamma   90.00
#
_symmetry.space_group_name_H-M   'P 1'
#
loop_
_entity.id
_entity.type
_entity.pdbx_description
1 polymer ?
#
loop_
_entity_poly.entity_id
_entity_poly.type
_entity_poly.pdbx_seq_one_letter_code
_entity_poly.pdbx_strand_id
1 'polypeptide(L)'
;MDIIKKFGDMVGEESIKDPEKARKLLLTGYRLQEKRLQLFPDRKLPASGQYVARVVMQNIIKALAKPDDTALVSIFVPGELLTAAGITPYSVEAMSCFIAGTRCEQAFLAQTESEGFPETMCSYHRIFLGASMTGLVPKPKCTIYTNLACDGNMMTFPYLKQKYQIPGFYIDVPYEKNQDSISYVADQLREMKKFLEDVTGKKISEQSVQRAVANSNEAASYYSRQLALRKDHDPVTSLTNELYAIFMCHLLAGSQESLKYTKMLLEDVKKAPKGEGLHILWMHMMPFLQEPVKDVFNYSQNVHISACDFVADGFQRMQPADPYEALAEKMVNCIYNGSVKQRIQRAQELASLTEAEGGILFAHWGCKGTIGASSLIKNSLENAGLPTMVLDGDGCNPANSSDGQVSTRLQAYLEMLEKSREEKRS
;
A
#
# COMPACT_ATOMS: atom_id res chain seq x y z
N MET A 1 -24.69 5.26 17.48
CA MET A 1 -25.11 4.57 16.22
C MET A 1 -24.05 4.87 15.17
N ASP A 2 -23.34 3.85 14.64
CA ASP A 2 -22.27 4.04 13.66
C ASP A 2 -22.88 4.39 12.29
N ILE A 3 -22.77 5.65 11.90
CA ILE A 3 -23.31 6.18 10.64
C ILE A 3 -22.57 5.56 9.43
N ILE A 4 -21.26 5.30 9.58
CA ILE A 4 -20.45 4.69 8.51
C ILE A 4 -20.92 3.26 8.26
N LYS A 5 -21.14 2.47 9.34
CA LYS A 5 -21.66 1.12 9.21
C LYS A 5 -23.03 1.09 8.54
N LYS A 6 -23.97 1.94 8.94
CA LYS A 6 -25.28 2.02 8.27
C LYS A 6 -25.18 2.38 6.79
N PHE A 7 -24.29 3.29 6.46
CA PHE A 7 -24.03 3.63 5.06
C PHE A 7 -23.43 2.44 4.31
N GLY A 8 -22.49 1.73 4.92
CA GLY A 8 -21.89 0.53 4.35
C GLY A 8 -22.89 -0.59 4.13
N ASP A 9 -23.74 -0.87 5.12
CA ASP A 9 -24.82 -1.88 5.02
C ASP A 9 -25.74 -1.53 3.82
N MET A 10 -26.14 -0.28 3.68
CA MET A 10 -26.98 0.19 2.56
C MET A 10 -26.27 0.01 1.19
N VAL A 11 -24.97 0.34 1.10
CA VAL A 11 -24.18 0.15 -0.15
C VAL A 11 -24.07 -1.35 -0.46
N GLY A 12 -23.78 -2.19 0.56
CA GLY A 12 -23.68 -3.64 0.38
C GLY A 12 -24.98 -4.27 -0.11
N GLU A 13 -26.11 -3.96 0.52
CA GLU A 13 -27.41 -4.45 0.10
C GLU A 13 -27.80 -3.97 -1.31
N GLU A 14 -27.58 -2.71 -1.60
CA GLU A 14 -27.91 -2.14 -2.90
C GLU A 14 -27.02 -2.69 -4.01
N SER A 15 -25.77 -3.06 -3.72
CA SER A 15 -24.83 -3.62 -4.71
C SER A 15 -25.30 -4.94 -5.32
N ILE A 16 -26.13 -5.69 -4.60
CA ILE A 16 -26.73 -6.95 -5.07
C ILE A 16 -27.97 -6.66 -5.95
N LYS A 17 -28.73 -5.61 -5.64
CA LYS A 17 -29.99 -5.26 -6.29
C LYS A 17 -29.80 -4.37 -7.53
N ASP A 18 -29.02 -3.31 -7.35
CA ASP A 18 -28.71 -2.29 -8.37
C ASP A 18 -27.28 -1.77 -8.16
N PRO A 19 -26.28 -2.42 -8.78
CA PRO A 19 -24.87 -2.04 -8.60
C PRO A 19 -24.54 -0.63 -9.10
N GLU A 20 -25.27 -0.10 -10.08
CA GLU A 20 -25.06 1.28 -10.54
C GLU A 20 -25.50 2.30 -9.49
N LYS A 21 -26.64 2.06 -8.87
CA LYS A 21 -27.14 2.89 -7.76
C LYS A 21 -26.22 2.80 -6.55
N ALA A 22 -25.76 1.60 -6.19
CA ALA A 22 -24.78 1.39 -5.12
C ALA A 22 -23.47 2.15 -5.39
N ARG A 23 -22.95 2.10 -6.62
CA ARG A 23 -21.77 2.88 -7.04
C ARG A 23 -22.00 4.38 -6.95
N LYS A 24 -23.17 4.89 -7.36
CA LYS A 24 -23.52 6.31 -7.21
C LYS A 24 -23.56 6.74 -5.74
N LEU A 25 -24.12 5.90 -4.85
CA LEU A 25 -24.12 6.15 -3.42
C LEU A 25 -22.69 6.21 -2.88
N LEU A 26 -21.87 5.22 -3.18
CA LEU A 26 -20.46 5.14 -2.77
C LEU A 26 -19.67 6.37 -3.23
N LEU A 27 -19.79 6.73 -4.50
CA LEU A 27 -19.18 7.95 -5.06
C LEU A 27 -19.63 9.22 -4.35
N THR A 28 -20.91 9.31 -3.99
CA THR A 28 -21.44 10.46 -3.27
C THR A 28 -20.79 10.55 -1.88
N GLY A 29 -20.70 9.42 -1.16
CA GLY A 29 -20.02 9.34 0.13
C GLY A 29 -18.54 9.74 0.04
N TYR A 30 -17.81 9.23 -0.96
CA TYR A 30 -16.41 9.58 -1.17
C TYR A 30 -16.19 11.04 -1.55
N ARG A 31 -17.05 11.63 -2.38
CA ARG A 31 -17.00 13.06 -2.71
C ARG A 31 -17.31 13.96 -1.51
N LEU A 32 -18.25 13.56 -0.65
CA LEU A 32 -18.50 14.25 0.61
C LEU A 32 -17.30 14.18 1.55
N GLN A 33 -16.69 13.02 1.66
CA GLN A 33 -15.47 12.84 2.45
C GLN A 33 -14.29 13.63 1.89
N GLU A 34 -14.10 13.65 0.58
CA GLU A 34 -13.06 14.48 -0.07
C GLU A 34 -13.26 15.97 0.23
N LYS A 35 -14.50 16.46 0.11
CA LYS A 35 -14.83 17.85 0.49
C LYS A 35 -14.60 18.11 1.97
N ARG A 36 -14.94 17.15 2.85
CA ARG A 36 -14.63 17.26 4.28
C ARG A 36 -13.15 17.38 4.53
N LEU A 37 -12.33 16.54 3.90
CA LEU A 37 -10.86 16.61 4.02
C LEU A 37 -10.31 17.95 3.53
N GLN A 38 -10.96 18.58 2.54
CA GLN A 38 -10.57 19.88 2.01
C GLN A 38 -10.98 21.06 2.91
N LEU A 39 -12.22 21.04 3.41
CA LEU A 39 -12.82 22.16 4.13
C LEU A 39 -12.57 22.09 5.64
N PHE A 40 -12.46 20.88 6.18
CA PHE A 40 -12.27 20.60 7.60
C PHE A 40 -11.09 19.65 7.82
N PRO A 41 -9.86 20.10 7.50
CA PRO A 41 -8.68 19.27 7.68
C PRO A 41 -8.51 18.84 9.13
N ASP A 42 -8.03 17.62 9.34
CA ASP A 42 -7.72 17.10 10.66
C ASP A 42 -6.49 17.81 11.23
N ARG A 43 -6.71 18.71 12.18
CA ARG A 43 -5.63 19.52 12.78
C ARG A 43 -4.60 18.70 13.58
N LYS A 44 -4.91 17.44 13.89
CA LYS A 44 -3.97 16.53 14.56
C LYS A 44 -2.92 15.99 13.59
N LEU A 45 -3.22 15.98 12.28
CA LEU A 45 -2.32 15.49 11.26
C LEU A 45 -1.48 16.62 10.65
N PRO A 46 -0.21 16.36 10.32
CA PRO A 46 0.63 17.28 9.58
C PRO A 46 0.11 17.50 8.14
N ALA A 47 0.64 18.51 7.47
CA ALA A 47 0.17 18.91 6.13
C ALA A 47 0.31 17.79 5.09
N SER A 48 1.39 17.01 5.15
CA SER A 48 1.60 15.85 4.26
C SER A 48 0.54 14.76 4.48
N GLY A 49 0.16 14.49 5.73
CA GLY A 49 -0.88 13.53 6.07
C GLY A 49 -2.25 13.94 5.54
N GLN A 50 -2.60 15.21 5.65
CA GLN A 50 -3.84 15.74 5.06
C GLN A 50 -3.81 15.70 3.53
N TYR A 51 -2.65 15.99 2.93
CA TYR A 51 -2.47 15.97 1.49
C TYR A 51 -2.61 14.57 0.91
N VAL A 52 -1.93 13.57 1.48
CA VAL A 52 -1.98 12.17 1.00
C VAL A 52 -3.40 11.61 1.07
N ALA A 53 -4.11 11.85 2.17
CA ALA A 53 -5.51 11.39 2.34
C ALA A 53 -6.42 11.92 1.21
N ARG A 54 -6.27 13.20 0.84
CA ARG A 54 -7.04 13.80 -0.24
C ARG A 54 -6.66 13.25 -1.60
N VAL A 55 -5.36 13.12 -1.91
CA VAL A 55 -4.88 12.62 -3.21
C VAL A 55 -5.35 11.19 -3.45
N VAL A 56 -5.20 10.30 -2.47
CA VAL A 56 -5.64 8.90 -2.60
C VAL A 56 -7.15 8.79 -2.74
N MET A 57 -7.92 9.59 -1.98
CA MET A 57 -9.37 9.67 -2.13
C MET A 57 -9.77 10.12 -3.56
N GLN A 58 -9.11 11.16 -4.09
CA GLN A 58 -9.36 11.65 -5.45
C GLN A 58 -9.03 10.60 -6.51
N ASN A 59 -7.99 9.80 -6.32
CA ASN A 59 -7.62 8.70 -7.21
C ASN A 59 -8.74 7.64 -7.26
N ILE A 60 -9.25 7.20 -6.11
CA ILE A 60 -10.35 6.23 -6.03
C ILE A 60 -11.66 6.79 -6.62
N ILE A 61 -11.97 8.07 -6.38
CA ILE A 61 -13.13 8.73 -7.00
C ILE A 61 -13.00 8.72 -8.54
N LYS A 62 -11.81 9.01 -9.07
CA LYS A 62 -11.56 8.94 -10.54
C LYS A 62 -11.76 7.51 -11.07
N ALA A 63 -11.23 6.49 -10.36
CA ALA A 63 -11.36 5.10 -10.76
C ALA A 63 -12.83 4.66 -10.88
N LEU A 64 -13.68 5.07 -9.94
CA LEU A 64 -15.10 4.73 -9.96
C LEU A 64 -15.94 5.59 -10.92
N ALA A 65 -15.55 6.87 -11.12
CA ALA A 65 -16.34 7.82 -11.91
C ALA A 65 -15.99 7.84 -13.39
N LYS A 66 -14.75 7.46 -13.76
CA LYS A 66 -14.22 7.51 -15.13
C LYS A 66 -13.47 6.20 -15.46
N PRO A 67 -14.14 5.06 -15.46
CA PRO A 67 -13.49 3.76 -15.65
C PRO A 67 -12.75 3.64 -16.99
N ASP A 68 -13.22 4.32 -18.05
CA ASP A 68 -12.57 4.31 -19.36
C ASP A 68 -11.21 5.03 -19.40
N ASP A 69 -10.89 5.81 -18.37
CA ASP A 69 -9.60 6.48 -18.20
C ASP A 69 -8.70 5.78 -17.17
N THR A 70 -9.05 4.53 -16.77
CA THR A 70 -8.37 3.82 -15.69
C THR A 70 -7.72 2.51 -16.11
N ALA A 71 -6.63 2.15 -15.43
CA ALA A 71 -6.02 0.84 -15.46
C ALA A 71 -6.12 0.17 -14.08
N LEU A 72 -6.65 -1.06 -14.05
CA LEU A 72 -6.57 -1.91 -12.87
C LEU A 72 -5.18 -2.54 -12.83
N VAL A 73 -4.45 -2.34 -11.75
CA VAL A 73 -3.07 -2.79 -11.65
C VAL A 73 -2.80 -3.55 -10.34
N SER A 74 -1.85 -4.47 -10.36
CA SER A 74 -1.26 -4.97 -9.11
C SER A 74 -0.30 -3.91 -8.55
N ILE A 75 -0.15 -3.88 -7.22
CA ILE A 75 0.52 -2.77 -6.52
C ILE A 75 1.98 -2.55 -6.94
N PHE A 76 2.68 -3.61 -7.42
CA PHE A 76 4.08 -3.52 -7.86
C PHE A 76 4.28 -3.22 -9.36
N VAL A 77 3.21 -2.91 -10.09
CA VAL A 77 3.34 -2.41 -11.47
C VAL A 77 3.94 -1.00 -11.44
N PRO A 78 4.95 -0.69 -12.29
CA PRO A 78 5.59 0.63 -12.27
C PRO A 78 4.60 1.77 -12.55
N GLY A 79 4.26 2.54 -11.52
CA GLY A 79 3.37 3.69 -11.59
C GLY A 79 3.90 4.78 -12.53
N GLU A 80 5.20 4.84 -12.73
CA GLU A 80 5.89 5.78 -13.60
C GLU A 80 5.42 5.66 -15.07
N LEU A 81 5.26 4.44 -15.58
CA LEU A 81 4.75 4.23 -16.96
C LEU A 81 3.27 4.61 -17.09
N LEU A 82 2.47 4.37 -16.05
CA LEU A 82 1.06 4.76 -16.00
C LEU A 82 0.91 6.28 -15.94
N THR A 83 1.77 6.93 -15.15
CA THR A 83 1.87 8.40 -15.08
C THR A 83 2.27 8.99 -16.42
N ALA A 84 3.27 8.42 -17.11
CA ALA A 84 3.71 8.87 -18.43
C ALA A 84 2.63 8.69 -19.49
N ALA A 85 1.78 7.66 -19.37
CA ALA A 85 0.64 7.39 -20.24
C ALA A 85 -0.58 8.29 -19.95
N GLY A 86 -0.60 8.96 -18.81
CA GLY A 86 -1.74 9.77 -18.37
C GLY A 86 -3.00 8.95 -18.08
N ILE A 87 -2.85 7.66 -17.75
CA ILE A 87 -3.93 6.78 -17.33
C ILE A 87 -3.98 6.70 -15.80
N THR A 88 -5.16 6.73 -15.22
CA THR A 88 -5.34 6.68 -13.76
C THR A 88 -5.18 5.23 -13.27
N PRO A 89 -4.15 4.92 -12.46
CA PRO A 89 -4.01 3.59 -11.89
C PRO A 89 -4.91 3.43 -10.66
N TYR A 90 -5.44 2.24 -10.46
CA TYR A 90 -5.96 1.81 -9.16
C TYR A 90 -5.68 0.33 -8.94
N SER A 91 -5.50 -0.08 -7.69
CA SER A 91 -5.18 -1.46 -7.37
C SER A 91 -6.33 -2.17 -6.66
N VAL A 92 -6.24 -3.51 -6.71
CA VAL A 92 -7.09 -4.41 -5.93
C VAL A 92 -7.07 -4.01 -4.46
N GLU A 93 -5.86 -3.79 -3.91
CA GLU A 93 -5.65 -3.51 -2.50
C GLU A 93 -6.22 -2.14 -2.10
N ALA A 94 -5.96 -1.10 -2.91
CA ALA A 94 -6.46 0.24 -2.62
C ALA A 94 -7.99 0.30 -2.64
N MET A 95 -8.63 -0.30 -3.65
CA MET A 95 -10.09 -0.32 -3.75
C MET A 95 -10.70 -1.11 -2.60
N SER A 96 -10.12 -2.26 -2.22
CA SER A 96 -10.59 -3.06 -1.09
C SER A 96 -10.46 -2.32 0.25
N CYS A 97 -9.38 -1.55 0.46
CA CYS A 97 -9.26 -0.69 1.63
C CYS A 97 -10.39 0.35 1.71
N PHE A 98 -10.76 0.96 0.59
CA PHE A 98 -11.85 1.95 0.57
C PHE A 98 -13.22 1.31 0.81
N ILE A 99 -13.48 0.12 0.23
CA ILE A 99 -14.69 -0.67 0.48
C ILE A 99 -14.77 -1.07 1.97
N ALA A 100 -13.70 -1.63 2.53
CA ALA A 100 -13.63 -2.01 3.93
C ALA A 100 -13.71 -0.81 4.88
N GLY A 101 -13.09 0.32 4.52
CA GLY A 101 -13.22 1.58 5.25
C GLY A 101 -14.65 2.15 5.26
N THR A 102 -15.48 1.73 4.28
CA THR A 102 -16.91 2.06 4.22
C THR A 102 -17.77 1.06 5.01
N ARG A 103 -17.17 -0.02 5.56
CA ARG A 103 -17.85 -1.08 6.34
C ARG A 103 -18.88 -1.89 5.52
N CYS A 104 -18.63 -2.08 4.22
CA CYS A 104 -19.48 -2.91 3.34
C CYS A 104 -18.78 -4.17 2.82
N GLU A 105 -17.59 -4.50 3.32
CA GLU A 105 -16.74 -5.62 2.88
C GLU A 105 -17.43 -6.99 3.02
N GLN A 106 -18.28 -7.18 4.03
CA GLN A 106 -18.91 -8.48 4.29
C GLN A 106 -19.82 -8.94 3.14
N ALA A 107 -20.52 -8.01 2.49
CA ALA A 107 -21.36 -8.34 1.32
C ALA A 107 -20.53 -8.92 0.17
N PHE A 108 -19.33 -8.42 -0.04
CA PHE A 108 -18.44 -8.86 -1.13
C PHE A 108 -17.65 -10.12 -0.78
N LEU A 109 -17.30 -10.30 0.48
CA LEU A 109 -16.71 -11.55 0.98
C LEU A 109 -17.72 -12.72 0.80
N ALA A 110 -18.97 -12.52 1.22
CA ALA A 110 -20.02 -13.51 1.03
C ALA A 110 -20.27 -13.83 -0.46
N GLN A 111 -20.19 -12.81 -1.34
CA GLN A 111 -20.33 -13.03 -2.79
C GLN A 111 -19.20 -13.91 -3.35
N THR A 112 -17.95 -13.70 -2.94
CA THR A 112 -16.83 -14.53 -3.41
C THR A 112 -16.92 -15.95 -2.88
N GLU A 113 -17.36 -16.14 -1.66
CA GLU A 113 -17.58 -17.49 -1.07
C GLU A 113 -18.67 -18.26 -1.80
N SER A 114 -19.77 -17.59 -2.17
CA SER A 114 -20.85 -18.21 -2.94
C SER A 114 -20.42 -18.66 -4.35
N GLU A 115 -19.38 -18.03 -4.90
CA GLU A 115 -18.76 -18.39 -6.19
C GLU A 115 -17.61 -19.40 -6.06
N GLY A 116 -17.39 -19.93 -4.85
CA GLY A 116 -16.42 -21.00 -4.58
C GLY A 116 -14.98 -20.54 -4.32
N PHE A 117 -14.74 -19.25 -4.10
CA PHE A 117 -13.40 -18.77 -3.70
C PHE A 117 -13.16 -19.09 -2.21
N PRO A 118 -11.98 -19.64 -1.85
CA PRO A 118 -11.74 -20.09 -0.49
C PRO A 118 -11.55 -18.91 0.49
N GLU A 119 -12.01 -19.08 1.71
CA GLU A 119 -11.81 -18.11 2.80
C GLU A 119 -10.33 -17.83 3.11
N THR A 120 -9.46 -18.80 2.86
CA THR A 120 -8.00 -18.68 3.06
C THR A 120 -7.30 -17.77 2.04
N MET A 121 -8.01 -17.34 1.00
CA MET A 121 -7.49 -16.34 0.07
C MET A 121 -7.46 -14.96 0.75
N CYS A 122 -6.45 -14.16 0.40
CA CYS A 122 -6.28 -12.79 0.88
C CYS A 122 -7.59 -11.96 0.76
N SER A 123 -8.01 -11.33 1.84
CA SER A 123 -9.26 -10.55 1.91
C SER A 123 -9.28 -9.37 0.95
N TYR A 124 -8.14 -8.74 0.67
CA TYR A 124 -8.04 -7.68 -0.34
C TYR A 124 -8.53 -8.17 -1.71
N HIS A 125 -8.06 -9.35 -2.13
CA HIS A 125 -8.49 -9.95 -3.39
C HIS A 125 -9.95 -10.39 -3.37
N ARG A 126 -10.40 -11.01 -2.27
CA ARG A 126 -11.79 -11.48 -2.13
C ARG A 126 -12.78 -10.31 -2.17
N ILE A 127 -12.55 -9.25 -1.42
CA ILE A 127 -13.40 -8.05 -1.42
C ILE A 127 -13.48 -7.45 -2.82
N PHE A 128 -12.34 -7.29 -3.50
CA PHE A 128 -12.32 -6.74 -4.85
C PHE A 128 -13.05 -7.63 -5.86
N LEU A 129 -12.83 -8.94 -5.81
CA LEU A 129 -13.51 -9.90 -6.67
C LEU A 129 -15.03 -9.85 -6.45
N GLY A 130 -15.50 -9.89 -5.21
CA GLY A 130 -16.92 -9.78 -4.90
C GLY A 130 -17.55 -8.47 -5.37
N ALA A 131 -16.86 -7.34 -5.15
CA ALA A 131 -17.31 -6.05 -5.67
C ALA A 131 -17.32 -5.97 -7.20
N SER A 132 -16.41 -6.71 -7.85
CA SER A 132 -16.41 -6.87 -9.31
C SER A 132 -17.52 -7.80 -9.81
N MET A 133 -17.81 -8.87 -9.07
CA MET A 133 -18.88 -9.84 -9.40
C MET A 133 -20.25 -9.21 -9.31
N THR A 134 -20.51 -8.41 -8.29
CA THR A 134 -21.77 -7.65 -8.16
C THR A 134 -21.88 -6.52 -9.19
N GLY A 135 -20.78 -6.03 -9.76
CA GLY A 135 -20.77 -4.88 -10.67
C GLY A 135 -20.63 -3.53 -9.97
N LEU A 136 -20.34 -3.49 -8.64
CA LEU A 136 -20.05 -2.25 -7.92
C LEU A 136 -18.82 -1.57 -8.49
N VAL A 137 -17.74 -2.33 -8.69
CA VAL A 137 -16.51 -1.84 -9.36
C VAL A 137 -16.74 -1.90 -10.87
N PRO A 138 -16.66 -0.76 -11.56
CA PRO A 138 -16.90 -0.71 -13.00
C PRO A 138 -15.76 -1.34 -13.79
N LYS A 139 -16.05 -1.73 -15.03
CA LYS A 139 -15.07 -2.25 -16.00
C LYS A 139 -13.99 -1.21 -16.28
N PRO A 140 -12.69 -1.49 -15.98
CA PRO A 140 -11.59 -0.60 -16.34
C PRO A 140 -11.26 -0.69 -17.83
N LYS A 141 -10.42 0.25 -18.32
CA LYS A 141 -9.95 0.23 -19.70
C LYS A 141 -9.06 -0.96 -20.00
N CYS A 142 -8.18 -1.30 -19.08
CA CYS A 142 -7.28 -2.44 -19.17
C CYS A 142 -6.86 -2.94 -17.79
N THR A 143 -6.14 -4.06 -17.78
CA THR A 143 -5.49 -4.56 -16.57
C THR A 143 -4.01 -4.83 -16.82
N ILE A 144 -3.17 -4.53 -15.81
CA ILE A 144 -1.72 -4.78 -15.84
C ILE A 144 -1.31 -5.38 -14.51
N TYR A 145 -0.59 -6.48 -14.54
CA TYR A 145 -0.22 -7.18 -13.32
C TYR A 145 1.14 -7.88 -13.46
N THR A 146 1.67 -8.30 -12.32
CA THR A 146 2.96 -8.98 -12.23
C THR A 146 2.89 -10.12 -11.20
N ASN A 147 3.77 -11.12 -11.34
CA ASN A 147 4.00 -12.15 -10.32
C ASN A 147 4.75 -11.59 -9.10
N LEU A 148 5.31 -10.38 -9.21
CA LEU A 148 6.07 -9.78 -8.12
C LEU A 148 5.22 -9.69 -6.86
N ALA A 149 5.71 -10.37 -5.82
CA ALA A 149 5.32 -10.38 -4.43
C ALA A 149 3.92 -10.92 -4.07
N CYS A 150 3.02 -11.17 -5.01
CA CYS A 150 1.66 -11.58 -4.67
C CYS A 150 1.12 -12.73 -5.52
N ASP A 151 0.99 -13.93 -4.95
CA ASP A 151 0.38 -15.09 -5.61
C ASP A 151 -1.08 -14.85 -6.00
N GLY A 152 -1.81 -14.04 -5.21
CA GLY A 152 -3.19 -13.68 -5.48
C GLY A 152 -3.38 -12.97 -6.83
N ASN A 153 -2.36 -12.27 -7.33
CA ASN A 153 -2.39 -11.63 -8.64
C ASN A 153 -2.61 -12.64 -9.76
N MET A 154 -1.95 -13.80 -9.67
CA MET A 154 -1.97 -14.81 -10.73
C MET A 154 -3.34 -15.48 -10.91
N MET A 155 -4.24 -15.34 -9.95
CA MET A 155 -5.63 -15.79 -10.04
C MET A 155 -6.57 -14.62 -10.33
N THR A 156 -6.46 -13.53 -9.59
CA THR A 156 -7.39 -12.41 -9.64
C THR A 156 -7.40 -11.70 -10.99
N PHE A 157 -6.21 -11.38 -11.53
CA PHE A 157 -6.13 -10.59 -12.76
C PHE A 157 -6.55 -11.37 -14.03
N PRO A 158 -6.16 -12.63 -14.24
CA PRO A 158 -6.69 -13.43 -15.34
C PRO A 158 -8.22 -13.60 -15.28
N TYR A 159 -8.78 -13.84 -14.08
CA TYR A 159 -10.22 -13.90 -13.88
C TYR A 159 -10.91 -12.60 -14.28
N LEU A 160 -10.41 -11.45 -13.80
CA LEU A 160 -10.99 -10.14 -14.10
C LEU A 160 -10.83 -9.75 -15.57
N LYS A 161 -9.69 -10.09 -16.21
CA LYS A 161 -9.47 -9.90 -17.64
C LYS A 161 -10.55 -10.63 -18.44
N GLN A 162 -10.81 -11.88 -18.11
CA GLN A 162 -11.84 -12.69 -18.76
C GLN A 162 -13.25 -12.17 -18.47
N LYS A 163 -13.57 -11.88 -17.19
CA LYS A 163 -14.87 -11.39 -16.76
C LYS A 163 -15.26 -10.08 -17.46
N TYR A 164 -14.35 -9.13 -17.49
CA TYR A 164 -14.58 -7.82 -18.10
C TYR A 164 -14.38 -7.78 -19.62
N GLN A 165 -13.78 -8.83 -20.20
CA GLN A 165 -13.38 -8.87 -21.62
C GLN A 165 -12.56 -7.61 -21.97
N ILE A 166 -11.47 -7.38 -21.26
CA ILE A 166 -10.58 -6.24 -21.43
C ILE A 166 -9.16 -6.70 -21.83
N PRO A 167 -8.40 -5.82 -22.54
CA PRO A 167 -6.99 -6.08 -22.75
C PRO A 167 -6.23 -6.15 -21.42
N GLY A 168 -5.23 -7.03 -21.37
CA GLY A 168 -4.40 -7.18 -20.17
C GLY A 168 -2.96 -7.46 -20.52
N PHE A 169 -2.05 -6.88 -19.73
CA PHE A 169 -0.61 -7.06 -19.84
C PHE A 169 -0.05 -7.71 -18.56
N TYR A 170 0.78 -8.71 -18.73
CA TYR A 170 1.47 -9.40 -17.65
C TYR A 170 2.97 -9.10 -17.70
N ILE A 171 3.55 -8.74 -16.56
CA ILE A 171 4.99 -8.52 -16.40
C ILE A 171 5.53 -9.68 -15.57
N ASP A 172 6.35 -10.51 -16.19
CA ASP A 172 7.05 -11.60 -15.53
C ASP A 172 8.36 -11.10 -14.94
N VAL A 173 8.52 -11.18 -13.62
CA VAL A 173 9.72 -10.78 -12.91
C VAL A 173 10.44 -12.04 -12.43
N PRO A 174 11.64 -12.35 -12.98
CA PRO A 174 12.42 -13.50 -12.56
C PRO A 174 12.80 -13.45 -11.08
N TYR A 175 12.92 -14.62 -10.47
CA TYR A 175 13.32 -14.76 -9.07
C TYR A 175 14.80 -14.40 -8.86
N GLU A 176 15.63 -14.66 -9.86
CA GLU A 176 17.07 -14.38 -9.85
C GLU A 176 17.33 -12.88 -10.07
N LYS A 177 18.27 -12.34 -9.28
CA LYS A 177 18.67 -10.92 -9.35
C LYS A 177 20.02 -10.80 -10.08
N ASN A 178 19.95 -10.70 -11.39
CA ASN A 178 21.11 -10.56 -12.27
C ASN A 178 20.78 -9.62 -13.44
N GLN A 179 21.77 -9.31 -14.27
CA GLN A 179 21.62 -8.41 -15.41
C GLN A 179 20.68 -8.97 -16.48
N ASP A 180 20.65 -10.29 -16.70
CA ASP A 180 19.77 -10.91 -17.70
C ASP A 180 18.29 -10.73 -17.26
N SER A 181 17.99 -10.90 -15.98
CA SER A 181 16.66 -10.62 -15.41
C SER A 181 16.27 -9.16 -15.58
N ILE A 182 17.19 -8.23 -15.35
CA ILE A 182 16.93 -6.78 -15.53
C ILE A 182 16.64 -6.49 -17.00
N SER A 183 17.46 -7.00 -17.93
CA SER A 183 17.25 -6.80 -19.37
C SER A 183 15.92 -7.40 -19.83
N TYR A 184 15.58 -8.60 -19.36
CA TYR A 184 14.32 -9.28 -19.68
C TYR A 184 13.10 -8.47 -19.20
N VAL A 185 13.13 -7.93 -17.99
CA VAL A 185 12.04 -7.09 -17.47
C VAL A 185 12.00 -5.75 -18.21
N ALA A 186 13.16 -5.13 -18.52
CA ALA A 186 13.22 -3.87 -19.25
C ALA A 186 12.56 -3.97 -20.63
N ASP A 187 12.77 -5.08 -21.35
CA ASP A 187 12.12 -5.33 -22.64
C ASP A 187 10.60 -5.46 -22.50
N GLN A 188 10.12 -6.17 -21.48
CA GLN A 188 8.67 -6.21 -21.18
C GLN A 188 8.10 -4.83 -20.84
N LEU A 189 8.85 -3.95 -20.16
CA LEU A 189 8.39 -2.60 -19.86
C LEU A 189 8.30 -1.72 -21.13
N ARG A 190 9.18 -1.94 -22.12
CA ARG A 190 9.07 -1.32 -23.47
C ARG A 190 7.82 -1.82 -24.21
N GLU A 191 7.51 -3.11 -24.09
CA GLU A 191 6.26 -3.68 -24.66
C GLU A 191 5.03 -3.17 -23.89
N MET A 192 5.11 -3.01 -22.55
CA MET A 192 4.03 -2.39 -21.75
C MET A 192 3.73 -0.96 -22.22
N LYS A 193 4.75 -0.17 -22.56
CA LYS A 193 4.54 1.16 -23.14
C LYS A 193 3.73 1.09 -24.44
N LYS A 194 4.10 0.17 -25.37
CA LYS A 194 3.33 -0.03 -26.62
C LYS A 194 1.89 -0.45 -26.34
N PHE A 195 1.71 -1.40 -25.41
CA PHE A 195 0.38 -1.82 -24.97
C PHE A 195 -0.45 -0.64 -24.44
N LEU A 196 0.14 0.25 -23.63
CA LEU A 196 -0.52 1.44 -23.13
C LEU A 196 -0.86 2.44 -24.24
N GLU A 197 0.02 2.60 -25.25
CA GLU A 197 -0.26 3.42 -26.44
C GLU A 197 -1.46 2.87 -27.22
N ASP A 198 -1.52 1.58 -27.44
CA ASP A 198 -2.61 0.91 -28.16
C ASP A 198 -3.94 1.04 -27.41
N VAL A 199 -3.92 0.79 -26.10
CA VAL A 199 -5.12 0.87 -25.25
C VAL A 199 -5.64 2.30 -25.11
N THR A 200 -4.75 3.29 -24.95
CA THR A 200 -5.14 4.68 -24.75
C THR A 200 -5.39 5.43 -26.05
N GLY A 201 -4.86 4.93 -27.18
CA GLY A 201 -4.85 5.63 -28.46
C GLY A 201 -3.92 6.85 -28.48
N LYS A 202 -3.00 6.98 -27.51
CA LYS A 202 -2.10 8.13 -27.35
C LYS A 202 -0.65 7.68 -27.39
N LYS A 203 0.20 8.43 -28.08
CA LYS A 203 1.65 8.20 -28.04
C LYS A 203 2.24 8.66 -26.72
N ILE A 204 3.12 7.83 -26.17
CA ILE A 204 3.86 8.10 -24.94
C ILE A 204 5.29 8.47 -25.32
N SER A 205 5.68 9.72 -25.11
CA SER A 205 7.04 10.17 -25.46
C SER A 205 8.07 9.62 -24.47
N GLU A 206 9.27 9.32 -24.96
CA GLU A 206 10.40 8.93 -24.08
C GLU A 206 10.69 10.00 -23.02
N GLN A 207 10.50 11.28 -23.38
CA GLN A 207 10.67 12.39 -22.43
C GLN A 207 9.66 12.32 -21.28
N SER A 208 8.39 11.84 -21.54
CA SER A 208 7.41 11.69 -20.45
C SER A 208 7.79 10.54 -19.50
N VAL A 209 8.34 9.45 -20.02
CA VAL A 209 8.84 8.33 -19.20
C VAL A 209 10.04 8.78 -18.36
N GLN A 210 11.03 9.44 -18.99
CA GLN A 210 12.19 9.98 -18.30
C GLN A 210 11.80 10.97 -17.20
N ARG A 211 10.82 11.82 -17.44
CA ARG A 211 10.30 12.76 -16.44
C ARG A 211 9.65 12.03 -15.26
N ALA A 212 8.88 11.00 -15.50
CA ALA A 212 8.26 10.21 -14.43
C ALA A 212 9.32 9.51 -13.57
N VAL A 213 10.34 8.92 -14.18
CA VAL A 213 11.49 8.32 -13.45
C VAL A 213 12.28 9.39 -12.67
N ALA A 214 12.51 10.57 -13.25
CA ALA A 214 13.15 11.67 -12.55
C ALA A 214 12.36 12.15 -11.33
N ASN A 215 11.04 12.28 -11.47
CA ASN A 215 10.15 12.60 -10.33
C ASN A 215 10.22 11.54 -9.22
N SER A 216 10.23 10.25 -9.57
CA SER A 216 10.40 9.16 -8.59
C SER A 216 11.74 9.24 -7.88
N ASN A 217 12.83 9.53 -8.59
CA ASN A 217 14.16 9.70 -7.99
C ASN A 217 14.24 10.90 -7.05
N GLU A 218 13.61 12.00 -7.41
CA GLU A 218 13.54 13.19 -6.54
C GLU A 218 12.68 12.89 -5.31
N ALA A 219 11.53 12.21 -5.47
CA ALA A 219 10.69 11.76 -4.37
C ALA A 219 11.44 10.81 -3.42
N ALA A 220 12.19 9.85 -3.96
CA ALA A 220 13.05 8.95 -3.19
C ALA A 220 14.13 9.69 -2.40
N SER A 221 14.70 10.77 -2.97
CA SER A 221 15.67 11.62 -2.27
C SER A 221 15.04 12.34 -1.08
N TYR A 222 13.84 12.92 -1.24
CA TYR A 222 13.12 13.52 -0.11
C TYR A 222 12.74 12.50 0.95
N TYR A 223 12.27 11.32 0.52
CA TYR A 223 11.91 10.24 1.44
C TYR A 223 13.10 9.73 2.24
N SER A 224 14.24 9.48 1.60
CA SER A 224 15.47 9.04 2.29
C SER A 224 15.94 10.07 3.33
N ARG A 225 15.86 11.36 3.01
CA ARG A 225 16.25 12.45 3.93
C ARG A 225 15.32 12.53 5.14
N GLN A 226 14.01 12.42 4.96
CA GLN A 226 13.08 12.42 6.09
C GLN A 226 13.24 11.15 6.95
N LEU A 227 13.53 10.00 6.33
CA LEU A 227 13.72 8.73 7.04
C LEU A 227 14.92 8.83 8.00
N ALA A 228 16.04 9.44 7.54
CA ALA A 228 17.22 9.65 8.37
C ALA A 228 16.97 10.61 9.56
N LEU A 229 15.94 11.46 9.50
CA LEU A 229 15.55 12.35 10.61
C LEU A 229 14.65 11.68 11.64
N ARG A 230 14.05 10.52 11.29
CA ARG A 230 13.09 9.82 12.15
C ARG A 230 13.69 9.24 13.44
N LYS A 231 15.00 9.15 13.55
CA LYS A 231 15.70 8.80 14.79
C LYS A 231 15.66 9.91 15.84
N ASP A 232 15.56 11.16 15.39
CA ASP A 232 15.62 12.35 16.24
C ASP A 232 14.28 13.09 16.37
N HIS A 233 13.25 12.69 15.58
CA HIS A 233 11.98 13.41 15.49
C HIS A 233 10.80 12.44 15.46
N ASP A 234 9.74 12.79 16.19
CA ASP A 234 8.50 12.04 16.33
C ASP A 234 7.33 12.70 15.59
N PRO A 235 7.23 12.54 14.25
CA PRO A 235 6.11 13.09 13.51
C PRO A 235 4.82 12.35 13.86
N VAL A 236 3.76 13.10 14.11
CA VAL A 236 2.43 12.53 14.32
C VAL A 236 1.88 11.95 13.03
N THR A 237 1.36 10.73 13.09
CA THR A 237 0.76 10.03 11.96
C THR A 237 -0.49 9.25 12.35
N SER A 238 -1.08 8.55 11.41
CA SER A 238 -2.11 7.53 11.62
C SER A 238 -1.85 6.32 10.73
N LEU A 239 -2.33 5.14 11.11
CA LEU A 239 -2.22 3.93 10.29
C LEU A 239 -2.79 4.11 8.88
N THR A 240 -3.86 4.89 8.75
CA THR A 240 -4.45 5.23 7.45
C THR A 240 -3.49 6.06 6.59
N ASN A 241 -2.75 7.00 7.19
CA ASN A 241 -1.79 7.81 6.45
C ASN A 241 -0.57 6.99 6.04
N GLU A 242 -0.08 6.11 6.90
CA GLU A 242 1.00 5.17 6.57
C GLU A 242 0.58 4.20 5.45
N LEU A 243 -0.67 3.71 5.47
CA LEU A 243 -1.23 2.92 4.37
C LEU A 243 -1.29 3.73 3.07
N TYR A 244 -1.70 4.99 3.13
CA TYR A 244 -1.76 5.85 1.94
C TYR A 244 -0.37 6.18 1.38
N ALA A 245 0.66 6.22 2.23
CA ALA A 245 2.04 6.34 1.76
C ALA A 245 2.46 5.17 0.86
N ILE A 246 1.97 3.94 1.14
CA ILE A 246 2.17 2.76 0.28
C ILE A 246 1.56 3.01 -1.12
N PHE A 247 0.36 3.56 -1.19
CA PHE A 247 -0.27 3.86 -2.49
C PHE A 247 0.45 4.98 -3.24
N MET A 248 1.00 5.96 -2.52
CA MET A 248 1.79 7.04 -3.15
C MET A 248 3.09 6.55 -3.78
N CYS A 249 3.82 5.65 -3.13
CA CYS A 249 5.11 5.17 -3.63
C CYS A 249 5.00 4.09 -4.70
N HIS A 250 3.88 3.39 -4.78
CA HIS A 250 3.66 2.33 -5.77
C HIS A 250 2.71 2.79 -6.90
N LEU A 251 1.45 3.10 -6.58
CA LEU A 251 0.45 3.42 -7.62
C LEU A 251 0.69 4.77 -8.29
N LEU A 252 1.07 5.78 -7.49
CA LEU A 252 1.25 7.15 -7.97
C LEU A 252 2.72 7.51 -8.15
N ALA A 253 3.62 6.52 -8.25
CA ALA A 253 5.02 6.74 -8.54
C ALA A 253 5.21 7.54 -9.82
N GLY A 254 6.21 8.43 -9.84
CA GLY A 254 6.49 9.32 -10.97
C GLY A 254 5.55 10.52 -11.12
N SER A 255 4.45 10.58 -10.37
CA SER A 255 3.51 11.70 -10.40
C SER A 255 4.02 12.94 -9.64
N GLN A 256 3.49 14.10 -10.00
CA GLN A 256 3.74 15.33 -9.25
C GLN A 256 3.15 15.29 -7.85
N GLU A 257 2.08 14.50 -7.67
CA GLU A 257 1.46 14.27 -6.37
C GLU A 257 2.39 13.52 -5.42
N SER A 258 3.05 12.46 -5.89
CA SER A 258 4.01 11.69 -5.10
C SER A 258 5.23 12.52 -4.74
N LEU A 259 5.78 13.27 -5.70
CA LEU A 259 6.90 14.20 -5.48
C LEU A 259 6.54 15.28 -4.45
N LYS A 260 5.37 15.91 -4.58
CA LYS A 260 4.89 16.92 -3.63
C LYS A 260 4.67 16.34 -2.24
N TYR A 261 4.10 15.15 -2.14
CA TYR A 261 3.90 14.45 -0.87
C TYR A 261 5.21 14.27 -0.11
N THR A 262 6.23 13.69 -0.76
CA THR A 262 7.51 13.42 -0.09
C THR A 262 8.27 14.69 0.32
N LYS A 263 8.15 15.77 -0.48
CA LYS A 263 8.67 17.08 -0.10
C LYS A 263 7.98 17.64 1.13
N MET A 264 6.64 17.56 1.18
CA MET A 264 5.85 18.00 2.35
C MET A 264 6.18 17.14 3.57
N LEU A 265 6.30 15.82 3.40
CA LEU A 265 6.64 14.90 4.48
C LEU A 265 8.01 15.25 5.11
N LEU A 266 9.02 15.55 4.30
CA LEU A 266 10.32 16.00 4.81
C LEU A 266 10.20 17.28 5.64
N GLU A 267 9.41 18.24 5.20
CA GLU A 267 9.24 19.51 5.94
C GLU A 267 8.43 19.32 7.24
N ASP A 268 7.47 18.38 7.25
CA ASP A 268 6.71 18.03 8.45
C ASP A 268 7.59 17.31 9.48
N VAL A 269 8.42 16.35 9.04
CA VAL A 269 9.36 15.65 9.93
C VAL A 269 10.37 16.60 10.55
N LYS A 270 10.94 17.55 9.79
CA LYS A 270 11.84 18.58 10.33
C LYS A 270 11.22 19.45 11.41
N LYS A 271 9.90 19.64 11.38
CA LYS A 271 9.14 20.45 12.34
C LYS A 271 8.58 19.64 13.49
N ALA A 272 8.64 18.33 13.40
CA ALA A 272 8.14 17.43 14.45
C ALA A 272 8.94 17.62 15.75
N PRO A 273 8.35 17.34 16.92
CA PRO A 273 9.07 17.35 18.19
C PRO A 273 10.31 16.44 18.14
N LYS A 274 11.30 16.74 18.97
CA LYS A 274 12.41 15.81 19.21
C LYS A 274 11.88 14.54 19.84
N GLY A 275 12.38 13.39 19.35
CA GLY A 275 11.87 12.09 19.69
C GLY A 275 12.20 11.67 21.11
N GLU A 276 11.17 11.34 21.86
CA GLU A 276 11.26 10.65 23.17
C GLU A 276 10.38 9.39 23.20
N GLY A 277 9.58 9.17 22.15
CA GLY A 277 8.71 8.01 21.99
C GLY A 277 9.46 6.74 21.63
N LEU A 278 8.80 5.57 21.73
CA LEU A 278 9.29 4.31 21.21
C LEU A 278 9.27 4.32 19.68
N HIS A 279 10.38 3.97 19.05
CA HIS A 279 10.51 3.86 17.61
C HIS A 279 10.29 2.41 17.15
N ILE A 280 9.29 2.19 16.32
CA ILE A 280 8.89 0.87 15.84
C ILE A 280 9.13 0.78 14.33
N LEU A 281 9.92 -0.23 13.92
CA LEU A 281 9.97 -0.65 12.53
C LEU A 281 8.69 -1.44 12.20
N TRP A 282 7.88 -0.92 11.30
CA TRP A 282 6.71 -1.64 10.80
C TRP A 282 7.06 -2.41 9.53
N MET A 283 6.60 -3.65 9.44
CA MET A 283 6.82 -4.50 8.27
C MET A 283 5.49 -4.98 7.69
N HIS A 284 5.30 -4.79 6.39
CA HIS A 284 4.10 -5.10 5.61
C HIS A 284 3.00 -4.04 5.66
N MET A 285 1.77 -4.39 5.22
CA MET A 285 0.60 -3.50 5.16
C MET A 285 0.13 -3.05 6.55
N MET A 286 -0.56 -1.91 6.60
CA MET A 286 -1.11 -1.37 7.85
C MET A 286 -2.51 -1.90 8.13
N PRO A 287 -2.79 -2.48 9.33
CA PRO A 287 -4.13 -2.92 9.72
C PRO A 287 -5.00 -1.76 10.20
N PHE A 288 -5.31 -0.85 9.29
CA PHE A 288 -5.97 0.44 9.59
C PHE A 288 -7.40 0.33 10.14
N LEU A 289 -7.98 -0.88 10.15
CA LEU A 289 -9.31 -1.15 10.72
C LEU A 289 -9.27 -1.79 12.12
N GLN A 290 -8.10 -2.22 12.59
CA GLN A 290 -7.97 -2.85 13.91
C GLN A 290 -7.89 -1.80 15.01
N GLU A 291 -8.93 -1.69 15.83
CA GLU A 291 -9.01 -0.65 16.87
C GLU A 291 -7.84 -0.70 17.87
N PRO A 292 -7.40 -1.86 18.40
CA PRO A 292 -6.27 -1.89 19.34
C PRO A 292 -4.95 -1.35 18.76
N VAL A 293 -4.73 -1.55 17.46
CA VAL A 293 -3.53 -1.02 16.79
C VAL A 293 -3.68 0.49 16.54
N LYS A 294 -4.89 0.94 16.21
CA LYS A 294 -5.20 2.37 16.08
C LYS A 294 -5.02 3.13 17.39
N ASP A 295 -5.45 2.54 18.50
CA ASP A 295 -5.35 3.14 19.84
C ASP A 295 -3.89 3.39 20.23
N VAL A 296 -2.97 2.54 19.79
CA VAL A 296 -1.52 2.70 20.04
C VAL A 296 -0.88 3.71 19.12
N PHE A 297 -1.14 3.64 17.81
CA PHE A 297 -0.34 4.36 16.82
C PHE A 297 -0.97 5.65 16.29
N ASN A 298 -2.33 5.77 16.29
CA ASN A 298 -2.96 6.95 15.72
C ASN A 298 -2.76 8.16 16.63
N TYR A 299 -2.12 9.18 16.09
CA TYR A 299 -1.85 10.44 16.80
C TYR A 299 -1.03 10.28 18.08
N SER A 300 -0.29 9.19 18.21
CA SER A 300 0.51 8.88 19.39
C SER A 300 1.62 9.92 19.59
N GLN A 301 1.90 10.19 20.86
CA GLN A 301 3.07 10.97 21.31
C GLN A 301 4.15 10.07 21.90
N ASN A 302 3.84 8.79 22.14
CA ASN A 302 4.69 7.86 22.88
C ASN A 302 5.23 6.70 22.02
N VAL A 303 4.53 6.32 20.95
CA VAL A 303 4.90 5.19 20.10
C VAL A 303 4.80 5.63 18.65
N HIS A 304 5.87 5.50 17.87
CA HIS A 304 5.96 6.00 16.51
C HIS A 304 6.41 4.91 15.54
N ILE A 305 5.79 4.89 14.36
CA ILE A 305 6.30 4.09 13.24
C ILE A 305 7.48 4.86 12.65
N SER A 306 8.70 4.45 12.98
CA SER A 306 9.93 5.12 12.52
C SER A 306 10.27 4.80 11.07
N ALA A 307 9.92 3.60 10.60
CA ALA A 307 10.02 3.16 9.21
C ALA A 307 8.97 2.11 8.88
N CYS A 308 8.59 2.03 7.59
CA CYS A 308 7.81 0.93 7.02
C CYS A 308 8.59 0.33 5.85
N ASP A 309 8.86 -1.00 5.87
CA ASP A 309 9.61 -1.68 4.83
C ASP A 309 8.95 -1.55 3.46
N PHE A 310 7.62 -1.63 3.42
CA PHE A 310 6.83 -1.54 2.18
C PHE A 310 6.90 -0.14 1.54
N VAL A 311 6.89 0.92 2.33
CA VAL A 311 7.03 2.30 1.83
C VAL A 311 8.48 2.58 1.42
N ALA A 312 9.44 2.11 2.22
CA ALA A 312 10.86 2.31 1.95
C ALA A 312 11.32 1.59 0.66
N ASP A 313 10.72 0.42 0.34
CA ASP A 313 10.96 -0.27 -0.92
C ASP A 313 10.40 0.49 -2.13
N GLY A 314 9.22 1.08 -1.99
CA GLY A 314 8.58 1.88 -3.06
C GLY A 314 9.36 3.15 -3.43
N PHE A 315 10.00 3.81 -2.45
CA PHE A 315 10.81 5.01 -2.63
C PHE A 315 12.31 4.71 -2.78
N GLN A 316 12.68 3.71 -3.56
CA GLN A 316 14.09 3.45 -3.91
C GLN A 316 14.56 4.37 -5.03
N ARG A 317 15.82 4.80 -4.93
CA ARG A 317 16.47 5.57 -5.98
C ARG A 317 16.91 4.63 -7.11
N MET A 318 16.59 5.00 -8.33
CA MET A 318 16.94 4.30 -9.56
C MET A 318 18.22 4.89 -10.17
N GLN A 319 19.13 4.06 -10.65
CA GLN A 319 20.48 4.46 -11.10
C GLN A 319 20.63 4.55 -12.63
N PRO A 320 20.15 3.59 -13.44
CA PRO A 320 20.43 3.57 -14.86
C PRO A 320 19.93 4.80 -15.62
N ALA A 321 20.65 5.18 -16.67
CA ALA A 321 20.27 6.27 -17.56
C ALA A 321 19.04 5.90 -18.43
N ASP A 322 18.93 4.63 -18.84
CA ASP A 322 17.75 4.12 -19.53
C ASP A 322 16.60 3.96 -18.52
N PRO A 323 15.45 4.61 -18.72
CA PRO A 323 14.35 4.59 -17.78
C PRO A 323 13.71 3.21 -17.61
N TYR A 324 13.75 2.35 -18.64
CA TYR A 324 13.18 1.00 -18.57
C TYR A 324 14.09 0.05 -17.79
N GLU A 325 15.42 0.16 -17.96
CA GLU A 325 16.37 -0.57 -17.14
C GLU A 325 16.30 -0.13 -15.67
N ALA A 326 16.15 1.16 -15.41
CA ALA A 326 15.99 1.71 -14.06
C ALA A 326 14.75 1.14 -13.35
N LEU A 327 13.62 1.10 -14.04
CA LEU A 327 12.38 0.52 -13.53
C LEU A 327 12.50 -1.01 -13.37
N ALA A 328 13.12 -1.69 -14.33
CA ALA A 328 13.35 -3.12 -14.26
C ALA A 328 14.28 -3.51 -13.10
N GLU A 329 15.36 -2.77 -12.89
CA GLU A 329 16.25 -2.96 -11.74
C GLU A 329 15.50 -2.80 -10.42
N LYS A 330 14.64 -1.77 -10.29
CA LYS A 330 13.77 -1.58 -9.12
C LYS A 330 12.85 -2.78 -8.88
N MET A 331 12.24 -3.34 -9.95
CA MET A 331 11.35 -4.50 -9.84
C MET A 331 12.11 -5.77 -9.48
N VAL A 332 13.21 -6.07 -10.15
CA VAL A 332 14.03 -7.27 -9.92
C VAL A 332 14.64 -7.24 -8.51
N ASN A 333 15.11 -6.07 -8.06
CA ASN A 333 15.74 -5.90 -6.76
C ASN A 333 14.76 -5.61 -5.61
N CYS A 334 13.46 -5.55 -5.87
CA CYS A 334 12.43 -5.41 -4.84
C CYS A 334 12.67 -6.40 -3.68
N ILE A 335 12.55 -5.94 -2.45
CA ILE A 335 12.79 -6.78 -1.25
C ILE A 335 11.81 -7.95 -1.12
N TYR A 336 10.68 -7.85 -1.79
CA TYR A 336 9.65 -8.89 -1.84
C TYR A 336 9.87 -9.88 -2.99
N ASN A 337 10.85 -9.64 -3.88
CA ASN A 337 11.27 -10.59 -4.91
C ASN A 337 12.39 -11.47 -4.41
N GLY A 338 12.33 -12.77 -4.70
CA GLY A 338 13.40 -13.68 -4.37
C GLY A 338 13.46 -14.08 -2.89
N SER A 339 14.67 -14.24 -2.38
CA SER A 339 14.90 -14.76 -1.02
C SER A 339 14.52 -13.77 0.07
N VAL A 340 13.92 -14.28 1.16
CA VAL A 340 13.62 -13.50 2.37
C VAL A 340 14.85 -12.81 3.01
N LYS A 341 16.06 -13.28 2.71
CA LYS A 341 17.32 -12.70 3.24
C LYS A 341 17.43 -11.20 2.95
N GLN A 342 17.01 -10.76 1.78
CA GLN A 342 17.08 -9.32 1.42
C GLN A 342 16.06 -8.50 2.20
N ARG A 343 14.86 -9.03 2.44
CA ARG A 343 13.88 -8.36 3.29
C ARG A 343 14.38 -8.24 4.73
N ILE A 344 15.02 -9.30 5.26
CA ILE A 344 15.66 -9.27 6.58
C ILE A 344 16.77 -8.21 6.61
N GLN A 345 17.69 -8.22 5.66
CA GLN A 345 18.77 -7.24 5.57
C GLN A 345 18.20 -5.81 5.51
N ARG A 346 17.21 -5.57 4.67
CA ARG A 346 16.58 -4.25 4.56
C ARG A 346 15.89 -3.81 5.85
N ALA A 347 15.24 -4.73 6.55
CA ALA A 347 14.63 -4.45 7.85
C ALA A 347 15.70 -4.05 8.89
N GLN A 348 16.84 -4.73 8.92
CA GLN A 348 17.97 -4.37 9.79
C GLN A 348 18.55 -2.99 9.44
N GLU A 349 18.74 -2.69 8.16
CA GLU A 349 19.20 -1.37 7.71
C GLU A 349 18.23 -0.26 8.12
N LEU A 350 16.92 -0.46 7.95
CA LEU A 350 15.90 0.50 8.34
C LEU A 350 15.85 0.69 9.86
N ALA A 351 15.91 -0.39 10.61
CA ALA A 351 15.94 -0.34 12.08
C ALA A 351 17.16 0.44 12.57
N SER A 352 18.34 0.18 12.01
CA SER A 352 19.58 0.90 12.35
C SER A 352 19.50 2.37 11.96
N LEU A 353 18.98 2.70 10.76
CA LEU A 353 18.89 4.07 10.27
C LEU A 353 17.96 4.94 11.13
N THR A 354 16.87 4.36 11.63
CA THR A 354 15.85 5.07 12.41
C THR A 354 15.95 4.82 13.91
N GLU A 355 17.00 4.12 14.34
CA GLU A 355 17.22 3.72 15.74
C GLU A 355 15.97 3.07 16.35
N ALA A 356 15.34 2.16 15.59
CA ALA A 356 14.16 1.45 16.04
C ALA A 356 14.47 0.55 17.24
N GLU A 357 13.63 0.63 18.26
CA GLU A 357 13.76 -0.13 19.50
C GLU A 357 13.01 -1.46 19.45
N GLY A 358 12.07 -1.59 18.50
CA GLY A 358 11.32 -2.81 18.25
C GLY A 358 10.84 -2.93 16.81
N GLY A 359 10.48 -4.15 16.40
CA GLY A 359 9.89 -4.46 15.10
C GLY A 359 8.49 -5.06 15.23
N ILE A 360 7.57 -4.67 14.37
CA ILE A 360 6.27 -5.34 14.23
C ILE A 360 6.13 -5.82 12.79
N LEU A 361 6.00 -7.13 12.61
CA LEU A 361 5.67 -7.77 11.34
C LEU A 361 4.17 -8.10 11.33
N PHE A 362 3.41 -7.40 10.49
CA PHE A 362 1.99 -7.70 10.32
C PHE A 362 1.81 -8.91 9.41
N ALA A 363 1.45 -10.05 9.99
CA ALA A 363 1.17 -11.30 9.29
C ALA A 363 -0.29 -11.29 8.80
N HIS A 364 -0.52 -10.63 7.65
CA HIS A 364 -1.84 -10.51 7.08
C HIS A 364 -2.42 -11.86 6.65
N TRP A 365 -3.64 -12.16 7.10
CA TRP A 365 -4.37 -13.38 6.77
C TRP A 365 -4.48 -13.60 5.25
N GLY A 366 -4.10 -14.78 4.80
CA GLY A 366 -4.09 -15.13 3.36
C GLY A 366 -2.88 -14.62 2.57
N CYS A 367 -1.95 -13.85 3.17
CA CYS A 367 -0.72 -13.45 2.52
C CYS A 367 0.39 -14.49 2.74
N LYS A 368 0.57 -15.38 1.77
CA LYS A 368 1.59 -16.46 1.86
C LYS A 368 3.01 -15.93 1.98
N GLY A 369 3.34 -14.86 1.23
CA GLY A 369 4.66 -14.24 1.24
C GLY A 369 5.06 -13.67 2.59
N THR A 370 4.10 -13.19 3.39
CA THR A 370 4.39 -12.66 4.73
C THR A 370 4.29 -13.74 5.80
N ILE A 371 3.23 -14.54 5.82
CA ILE A 371 3.05 -15.60 6.83
C ILE A 371 4.16 -16.63 6.74
N GLY A 372 4.50 -17.10 5.52
CA GLY A 372 5.55 -18.11 5.32
C GLY A 372 6.95 -17.66 5.73
N ALA A 373 7.22 -16.36 5.73
CA ALA A 373 8.50 -15.77 6.08
C ALA A 373 8.58 -15.28 7.55
N SER A 374 7.45 -15.20 8.26
CA SER A 374 7.33 -14.49 9.54
C SER A 374 8.31 -14.95 10.61
N SER A 375 8.45 -16.26 10.82
CA SER A 375 9.38 -16.82 11.82
C SER A 375 10.84 -16.56 11.44
N LEU A 376 11.19 -16.64 10.16
CA LEU A 376 12.56 -16.38 9.70
C LEU A 376 12.94 -14.91 9.93
N ILE A 377 12.04 -13.98 9.59
CA ILE A 377 12.24 -12.55 9.80
C ILE A 377 12.36 -12.25 11.29
N LYS A 378 11.38 -12.69 12.10
CA LYS A 378 11.39 -12.49 13.55
C LYS A 378 12.71 -12.96 14.19
N ASN A 379 13.05 -14.23 13.99
CA ASN A 379 14.25 -14.82 14.63
C ASN A 379 15.53 -14.11 14.18
N SER A 380 15.64 -13.71 12.91
CA SER A 380 16.81 -13.01 12.39
C SER A 380 16.95 -11.60 12.97
N LEU A 381 15.84 -10.88 13.17
CA LEU A 381 15.86 -9.55 13.78
C LEU A 381 16.14 -9.62 15.27
N GLU A 382 15.55 -10.57 16.00
CA GLU A 382 15.82 -10.79 17.42
C GLU A 382 17.29 -11.18 17.66
N ASN A 383 17.87 -12.06 16.83
CA ASN A 383 19.29 -12.40 16.88
C ASN A 383 20.21 -11.19 16.58
N ALA A 384 19.71 -10.19 15.84
CA ALA A 384 20.41 -8.94 15.60
C ALA A 384 20.15 -7.88 16.70
N GLY A 385 19.44 -8.24 17.77
CA GLY A 385 19.17 -7.36 18.91
C GLY A 385 17.92 -6.48 18.76
N LEU A 386 17.07 -6.70 17.75
CA LEU A 386 15.81 -6.01 17.58
C LEU A 386 14.64 -6.90 18.02
N PRO A 387 14.08 -6.72 19.24
CA PRO A 387 12.88 -7.42 19.65
C PRO A 387 11.79 -7.29 18.58
N THR A 388 11.19 -8.40 18.15
CA THR A 388 10.24 -8.37 17.04
C THR A 388 8.99 -9.15 17.36
N MET A 389 7.84 -8.47 17.21
CA MET A 389 6.51 -9.06 17.33
C MET A 389 5.95 -9.44 15.97
N VAL A 390 5.42 -10.66 15.85
CA VAL A 390 4.54 -11.03 14.73
C VAL A 390 3.10 -10.77 15.16
N LEU A 391 2.44 -9.83 14.51
CA LEU A 391 1.07 -9.46 14.75
C LEU A 391 0.18 -10.10 13.68
N ASP A 392 -0.59 -11.12 14.06
CA ASP A 392 -1.55 -11.77 13.17
C ASP A 392 -2.84 -10.95 13.06
N GLY A 393 -3.38 -10.87 11.85
CA GLY A 393 -4.64 -10.17 11.63
C GLY A 393 -4.99 -10.05 10.16
N ASP A 394 -6.08 -9.34 9.89
CA ASP A 394 -6.54 -9.08 8.53
C ASP A 394 -6.67 -7.58 8.29
N GLY A 395 -6.06 -7.08 7.22
CA GLY A 395 -6.03 -5.66 6.91
C GLY A 395 -7.37 -5.11 6.41
N CYS A 396 -8.26 -5.94 5.87
CA CYS A 396 -9.54 -5.52 5.30
C CYS A 396 -10.76 -6.26 5.84
N ASN A 397 -10.59 -7.40 6.51
CA ASN A 397 -11.69 -8.14 7.15
C ASN A 397 -11.51 -8.16 8.67
N PRO A 398 -12.12 -7.21 9.41
CA PRO A 398 -11.99 -7.16 10.87
C PRO A 398 -12.53 -8.41 11.57
N ALA A 399 -13.41 -9.19 10.95
CA ALA A 399 -13.94 -10.44 11.52
C ALA A 399 -12.85 -11.53 11.68
N ASN A 400 -11.75 -11.45 10.95
CA ASN A 400 -10.61 -12.38 11.06
C ASN A 400 -9.61 -11.98 12.16
N SER A 401 -9.93 -11.01 13.00
CA SER A 401 -9.05 -10.52 14.07
C SER A 401 -9.78 -10.49 15.40
N SER A 402 -9.09 -10.87 16.48
CA SER A 402 -9.60 -10.75 17.84
C SER A 402 -8.98 -9.52 18.51
N ASP A 403 -9.75 -8.45 18.65
CA ASP A 403 -9.27 -7.19 19.25
C ASP A 403 -8.70 -7.39 20.66
N GLY A 404 -9.30 -8.26 21.48
CA GLY A 404 -8.80 -8.55 22.83
C GLY A 404 -7.42 -9.22 22.82
N GLN A 405 -7.20 -10.18 21.93
CA GLN A 405 -5.90 -10.84 21.79
C GLN A 405 -4.84 -9.88 21.25
N VAL A 406 -5.19 -9.08 20.24
CA VAL A 406 -4.30 -8.06 19.66
C VAL A 406 -3.90 -7.05 20.73
N SER A 407 -4.88 -6.51 21.50
CA SER A 407 -4.64 -5.55 22.58
C SER A 407 -3.67 -6.11 23.63
N THR A 408 -3.96 -7.29 24.17
CA THR A 408 -3.12 -7.90 25.22
C THR A 408 -1.69 -8.13 24.73
N ARG A 409 -1.51 -8.68 23.52
CA ARG A 409 -0.18 -8.97 22.97
C ARG A 409 0.60 -7.69 22.67
N LEU A 410 -0.07 -6.68 22.11
CA LEU A 410 0.55 -5.40 21.78
C LEU A 410 0.98 -4.64 23.04
N GLN A 411 0.14 -4.58 24.07
CA GLN A 411 0.46 -3.96 25.34
C GLN A 411 1.66 -4.62 26.01
N ALA A 412 1.65 -5.96 26.16
CA ALA A 412 2.77 -6.70 26.73
C ALA A 412 4.09 -6.49 25.96
N TYR A 413 4.01 -6.39 24.64
CA TYR A 413 5.18 -6.11 23.81
C TYR A 413 5.73 -4.68 24.05
N LEU A 414 4.88 -3.68 24.12
CA LEU A 414 5.30 -2.30 24.39
C LEU A 414 5.87 -2.13 25.80
N GLU A 415 5.25 -2.72 26.82
CA GLU A 415 5.79 -2.74 28.20
C GLU A 415 7.19 -3.37 28.27
N MET A 416 7.41 -4.46 27.52
CA MET A 416 8.74 -5.08 27.43
C MET A 416 9.77 -4.13 26.81
N LEU A 417 9.41 -3.40 25.76
CA LEU A 417 10.30 -2.43 25.11
C LEU A 417 10.63 -1.25 26.04
N GLU A 418 9.62 -0.70 26.72
CA GLU A 418 9.79 0.39 27.69
C GLU A 418 10.75 -0.01 28.80
N LYS A 419 10.55 -1.18 29.39
CA LYS A 419 11.46 -1.72 30.42
C LYS A 419 12.89 -1.88 29.92
N SER A 420 13.08 -2.46 28.72
CA SER A 420 14.40 -2.59 28.11
C SER A 420 15.08 -1.24 27.85
N ARG A 421 14.31 -0.22 27.53
CA ARG A 421 14.78 1.16 27.33
C ARG A 421 15.23 1.79 28.65
N GLU A 422 14.47 1.61 29.73
CA GLU A 422 14.82 2.10 31.07
C GLU A 422 16.13 1.45 31.56
N GLU A 423 16.29 0.14 31.40
CA GLU A 423 17.50 -0.60 31.76
C GLU A 423 18.74 -0.13 30.98
N LYS A 424 18.60 0.33 29.73
CA LYS A 424 19.72 0.87 28.95
C LYS A 424 20.09 2.31 29.32
N ARG A 425 19.16 3.06 29.95
CA ARG A 425 19.39 4.44 30.39
C ARG A 425 19.93 4.55 31.83
N SER A 426 19.77 3.50 32.63
CA SER A 426 20.33 3.36 33.98
C SER A 426 21.77 2.87 33.96
#